data_3e94f4cbae279d55eafde50eb42d153c
#
_entry.id   3e94f4cbae279d55eafde50eb42d153c
#
_cell.length_a   1.000
_cell.length_b   1.000
_cell.length_c   1.000
_cell.angle_alpha   90.00
_cell.angle_beta   90.00
_cell.angle_gamma   90.00
#
_symmetry.space_group_name_H-M   'P 1'
#
loop_
_entity.id
_entity.type
_entity.pdbx_description
1 polymer ?
#
loop_
_entity_poly.entity_id
_entity_poly.type
_entity_poly.pdbx_seq_one_letter_code
_entity_poly.pdbx_strand_id
1 'polypeptide(L)'
;TGLGKAMLANLPEEDRERILAKPMRDFTGCTLHDPAILRHNLEEVRLNGYAVDNMEHEFGIRCVAVPVFNSAGKVFSAVSVSGPSPRFDPETLINDARIIHEILQPLQRCI
;
A
#
# COMPACT_ATOMS: atom_id res chain seq x y z
N THR A 1 -3.53 3.60 -5.46
CA THR A 1 -4.21 3.47 -4.16
C THR A 1 -3.34 2.76 -3.14
N GLY A 2 -3.65 2.95 -1.87
CA GLY A 2 -2.92 2.27 -0.79
C GLY A 2 -3.00 0.75 -0.88
N LEU A 3 -4.21 0.21 -1.09
CA LEU A 3 -4.42 -1.23 -1.27
C LEU A 3 -3.61 -1.77 -2.45
N GLY A 4 -3.65 -1.08 -3.58
CA GLY A 4 -2.91 -1.46 -4.77
C GLY A 4 -1.40 -1.46 -4.53
N LYS A 5 -0.87 -0.44 -3.86
CA LYS A 5 0.55 -0.37 -3.54
C LYS A 5 0.99 -1.47 -2.59
N ALA A 6 0.18 -1.76 -1.56
CA ALA A 6 0.50 -2.81 -0.60
C ALA A 6 0.60 -4.19 -1.26
N MET A 7 -0.29 -4.46 -2.20
CA MET A 7 -0.26 -5.72 -2.95
C MET A 7 0.87 -5.72 -3.99
N LEU A 8 0.97 -4.67 -4.78
CA LEU A 8 1.95 -4.57 -5.87
C LEU A 8 3.40 -4.67 -5.37
N ALA A 9 3.71 -4.04 -4.24
CA ALA A 9 5.04 -4.07 -3.65
C ALA A 9 5.50 -5.48 -3.26
N ASN A 10 4.56 -6.38 -2.99
CA ASN A 10 4.83 -7.73 -2.51
C ASN A 10 4.60 -8.81 -3.57
N LEU A 11 4.28 -8.42 -4.81
CA LEU A 11 4.22 -9.34 -5.94
C LEU A 11 5.62 -9.78 -6.37
N PRO A 12 5.74 -10.94 -7.05
CA PRO A 12 6.98 -11.29 -7.73
C PRO A 12 7.43 -10.17 -8.67
N GLU A 13 8.74 -9.97 -8.78
CA GLU A 13 9.30 -8.87 -9.57
C GLU A 13 8.78 -8.83 -11.00
N GLU A 14 8.68 -9.98 -11.65
CA GLU A 14 8.17 -10.10 -13.01
C GLU A 14 6.75 -9.53 -13.15
N ASP A 15 5.85 -9.90 -12.24
CA ASP A 15 4.47 -9.41 -12.24
C ASP A 15 4.40 -7.93 -11.95
N ARG A 16 5.18 -7.45 -10.98
CA ARG A 16 5.26 -6.05 -10.64
C ARG A 16 5.73 -5.20 -11.82
N GLU A 17 6.81 -5.61 -12.49
CA GLU A 17 7.35 -4.86 -13.62
C GLU A 17 6.40 -4.83 -14.80
N ARG A 18 5.66 -5.90 -15.04
CA ARG A 18 4.63 -5.94 -16.08
C ARG A 18 3.52 -4.93 -15.83
N ILE A 19 3.11 -4.77 -14.57
CA ILE A 19 2.09 -3.79 -14.19
C ILE A 19 2.64 -2.36 -14.30
N LEU A 20 3.86 -2.13 -13.88
CA LEU A 20 4.52 -0.82 -13.95
C LEU A 20 4.77 -0.34 -15.38
N ALA A 21 4.81 -1.26 -16.35
CA ALA A 21 4.96 -0.93 -17.76
C ALA A 21 3.68 -0.33 -18.39
N LYS A 22 2.53 -0.46 -17.72
CA LYS A 22 1.26 0.09 -18.20
C LYS A 22 1.19 1.61 -17.93
N PRO A 23 0.48 2.38 -18.81
CA PRO A 23 0.26 3.79 -18.56
C PRO A 23 -0.43 4.05 -17.21
N MET A 24 0.00 5.08 -16.54
CA MET A 24 -0.54 5.48 -15.22
C MET A 24 -1.23 6.82 -15.34
N ARG A 25 -2.41 6.92 -14.73
CA ARG A 25 -3.20 8.14 -14.72
C ARG A 25 -2.92 8.96 -13.48
N ASP A 26 -2.77 10.27 -13.65
CA ASP A 26 -2.67 11.22 -12.54
C ASP A 26 -4.07 11.71 -12.16
N PHE A 27 -4.55 11.36 -10.97
CA PHE A 27 -5.89 11.70 -10.50
C PHE A 27 -5.97 13.02 -9.76
N THR A 28 -4.88 13.43 -9.08
CA THR A 28 -4.92 14.55 -8.13
C THR A 28 -3.78 15.54 -8.29
N GLY A 29 -2.79 15.24 -9.11
CA GLY A 29 -1.50 15.92 -9.12
C GLY A 29 -0.52 15.35 -8.08
N CYS A 30 -1.00 14.53 -7.15
CA CYS A 30 -0.19 13.83 -6.15
C CYS A 30 0.00 12.35 -6.48
N THR A 31 -0.69 11.85 -7.50
CA THR A 31 -0.60 10.45 -7.90
C THR A 31 0.81 10.10 -8.34
N LEU A 32 1.33 8.99 -7.84
CA LEU A 32 2.64 8.47 -8.24
C LEU A 32 2.50 7.76 -9.59
N HIS A 33 2.58 8.52 -10.66
CA HIS A 33 2.40 8.02 -12.04
C HIS A 33 3.71 7.88 -12.82
N ASP A 34 4.84 8.32 -12.24
CA ASP A 34 6.17 8.08 -12.79
C ASP A 34 6.64 6.70 -12.35
N PRO A 35 6.92 5.76 -13.28
CA PRO A 35 7.33 4.41 -12.93
C PRO A 35 8.56 4.32 -12.02
N ALA A 36 9.53 5.22 -12.20
CA ALA A 36 10.75 5.22 -11.40
C ALA A 36 10.47 5.64 -9.94
N ILE A 37 9.66 6.67 -9.75
CA ILE A 37 9.26 7.16 -8.42
C ILE A 37 8.39 6.12 -7.73
N LEU A 38 7.45 5.54 -8.46
CA LEU A 38 6.58 4.51 -7.91
C LEU A 38 7.36 3.27 -7.50
N ARG A 39 8.33 2.85 -8.31
CA ARG A 39 9.19 1.69 -8.00
C ARG A 39 9.95 1.91 -6.70
N HIS A 40 10.51 3.11 -6.50
CA HIS A 40 11.19 3.46 -5.25
C HIS A 40 10.22 3.43 -4.06
N ASN A 41 9.04 3.98 -4.21
CA ASN A 41 8.00 3.97 -3.17
C ASN A 41 7.57 2.55 -2.82
N LEU A 42 7.43 1.67 -3.81
CA LEU A 42 7.08 0.26 -3.59
C LEU A 42 8.16 -0.50 -2.81
N GLU A 43 9.43 -0.17 -3.01
CA GLU A 43 10.51 -0.73 -2.20
C GLU A 43 10.38 -0.33 -0.73
N GLU A 44 10.06 0.93 -0.46
CA GLU A 44 9.80 1.41 0.90
C GLU A 44 8.61 0.69 1.52
N VAL A 45 7.52 0.50 0.76
CA VAL A 45 6.33 -0.23 1.21
C VAL A 45 6.69 -1.65 1.61
N ARG A 46 7.48 -2.34 0.80
CA ARG A 46 7.92 -3.70 1.08
C ARG A 46 8.74 -3.78 2.35
N LEU A 47 9.66 -2.84 2.57
CA LEU A 47 10.51 -2.81 3.75
C LEU A 47 9.73 -2.43 5.01
N ASN A 48 8.82 -1.49 4.91
CA ASN A 48 8.04 -1.00 6.05
C ASN A 48 6.88 -1.94 6.43
N GLY A 49 6.38 -2.74 5.47
CA GLY A 49 5.26 -3.63 5.70
C GLY A 49 3.89 -2.95 5.60
N TYR A 50 3.84 -1.71 5.13
CA TYR A 50 2.60 -0.98 4.89
C TYR A 50 2.79 0.02 3.77
N ALA A 51 1.68 0.42 3.14
CA ALA A 51 1.66 1.44 2.10
C ALA A 51 0.86 2.65 2.56
N VAL A 52 1.28 3.84 2.16
CA VAL A 52 0.54 5.08 2.40
C VAL A 52 0.09 5.64 1.06
N ASP A 53 -1.19 5.98 0.97
CA ASP A 53 -1.75 6.77 -0.12
C ASP A 53 -1.91 8.21 0.38
N ASN A 54 -1.03 9.09 -0.07
CA ASN A 54 -1.04 10.49 0.32
C ASN A 54 -1.74 11.32 -0.74
N MET A 55 -3.07 11.28 -0.75
CA MET A 55 -3.92 12.00 -1.73
C MET A 55 -3.60 11.63 -3.19
N GLU A 56 -3.13 10.40 -3.43
CA GLU A 56 -2.67 9.97 -4.76
C GLU A 56 -3.83 9.56 -5.67
N HIS A 57 -4.92 9.09 -5.08
CA HIS A 57 -6.11 8.69 -5.80
C HIS A 57 -7.22 9.75 -5.70
N GLU A 58 -7.42 10.31 -4.52
CA GLU A 58 -8.45 11.31 -4.26
C GLU A 58 -7.87 12.42 -3.39
N PHE A 59 -8.00 13.66 -3.86
CA PHE A 59 -7.50 14.82 -3.12
C PHE A 59 -8.21 14.96 -1.77
N GLY A 60 -7.43 15.21 -0.72
CA GLY A 60 -7.96 15.35 0.63
C GLY A 60 -8.13 14.05 1.40
N ILE A 61 -7.89 12.90 0.77
CA ILE A 61 -8.00 11.57 1.40
C ILE A 61 -6.62 10.95 1.53
N ARG A 62 -6.32 10.50 2.74
CA ARG A 62 -5.13 9.68 3.03
C ARG A 62 -5.57 8.31 3.50
N CYS A 63 -4.72 7.32 3.23
CA CYS A 63 -4.99 5.95 3.59
C CYS A 63 -3.69 5.24 3.95
N VAL A 64 -3.78 4.27 4.84
CA VAL A 64 -2.71 3.30 5.08
C VAL A 64 -3.26 1.91 4.77
N ALA A 65 -2.46 1.08 4.13
CA ALA A 65 -2.83 -0.29 3.77
C ALA A 65 -1.75 -1.26 4.19
N VAL A 66 -2.17 -2.42 4.66
CA VAL A 66 -1.29 -3.50 5.09
C VAL A 66 -1.57 -4.72 4.22
N PRO A 67 -0.55 -5.33 3.60
CA PRO A 67 -0.75 -6.53 2.80
C PRO A 67 -1.07 -7.73 3.70
N VAL A 68 -1.89 -8.64 3.17
CA VAL A 68 -2.22 -9.91 3.83
C VAL A 68 -1.58 -11.04 3.05
N PHE A 69 -0.75 -11.81 3.73
CA PHE A 69 -0.07 -12.96 3.14
C PHE A 69 -0.75 -14.27 3.55
N ASN A 70 -0.73 -15.24 2.66
CA ASN A 70 -1.16 -16.60 3.02
C ASN A 70 -0.04 -17.35 3.73
N SER A 71 -0.30 -18.58 4.17
CA SER A 71 0.69 -19.41 4.86
C SER A 71 1.91 -19.75 3.99
N ALA A 72 1.81 -19.63 2.68
CA ALA A 72 2.91 -19.84 1.75
C ALA A 72 3.75 -18.55 1.55
N GLY A 73 3.42 -17.46 2.23
CA GLY A 73 4.13 -16.19 2.12
C GLY A 73 3.78 -15.36 0.90
N LYS A 74 2.71 -15.70 0.19
CA LYS A 74 2.25 -14.94 -0.98
C LYS A 74 1.18 -13.94 -0.59
N VAL A 75 1.30 -12.70 -1.10
CA VAL A 75 0.27 -11.68 -0.91
C VAL A 75 -0.97 -12.04 -1.73
N PHE A 76 -2.14 -11.99 -1.10
CA PHE A 76 -3.39 -12.28 -1.79
C PHE A 76 -4.47 -11.24 -1.50
N SER A 77 -4.27 -10.38 -0.52
CA SER A 77 -5.23 -9.34 -0.15
C SER A 77 -4.52 -8.19 0.56
N ALA A 78 -5.27 -7.16 0.91
CA ALA A 78 -4.79 -6.06 1.74
C ALA A 78 -5.95 -5.47 2.52
N VAL A 79 -5.63 -4.86 3.67
CA VAL A 79 -6.59 -4.17 4.52
C VAL A 79 -6.16 -2.71 4.64
N SER A 80 -7.09 -1.79 4.49
CA SER A 80 -6.78 -0.37 4.58
C SER A 80 -7.74 0.39 5.49
N VAL A 81 -7.24 1.53 5.99
CA VAL A 81 -8.02 2.55 6.69
C VAL A 81 -7.81 3.86 5.95
N SER A 82 -8.90 4.51 5.60
CA SER A 82 -8.89 5.78 4.85
C SER A 82 -9.68 6.85 5.59
N GLY A 83 -9.32 8.10 5.37
CA GLY A 83 -10.05 9.22 5.94
C GLY A 83 -9.52 10.58 5.48
N PRO A 84 -10.17 11.67 5.95
CA PRO A 84 -9.77 13.02 5.60
C PRO A 84 -8.33 13.31 6.02
N SER A 85 -7.56 13.93 5.12
CA SER A 85 -6.14 14.19 5.35
C SER A 85 -5.81 14.94 6.65
N PRO A 86 -6.65 15.89 7.16
CA PRO A 86 -6.35 16.55 8.42
C PRO A 86 -6.35 15.63 9.65
N ARG A 87 -7.05 14.48 9.59
CA ARG A 87 -7.12 13.51 10.70
C ARG A 87 -6.11 12.39 10.58
N PHE A 88 -5.54 12.21 9.39
CA PHE A 88 -4.63 11.12 9.09
C PHE A 88 -3.23 11.66 8.82
N ASP A 89 -2.60 12.22 9.86
CA ASP A 89 -1.20 12.64 9.80
C ASP A 89 -0.27 11.40 9.73
N PRO A 90 1.02 11.58 9.42
CA PRO A 90 1.95 10.46 9.32
C PRO A 90 2.02 9.57 10.56
N GLU A 91 1.96 10.17 11.75
CA GLU A 91 2.00 9.41 13.01
C GLU A 91 0.77 8.53 13.18
N THR A 92 -0.41 9.06 12.89
CA THR A 92 -1.67 8.31 12.94
C THR A 92 -1.65 7.15 11.96
N LEU A 93 -1.18 7.38 10.73
CA LEU A 93 -1.10 6.34 9.70
C LEU A 93 -0.17 5.19 10.12
N ILE A 94 1.00 5.52 10.67
CA ILE A 94 1.96 4.52 11.14
C ILE A 94 1.39 3.71 12.32
N ASN A 95 0.72 4.38 13.25
CA ASN A 95 0.09 3.72 14.38
C ASN A 95 -1.03 2.78 13.94
N ASP A 96 -1.85 3.20 12.98
CA ASP A 96 -2.91 2.37 12.42
C ASP A 96 -2.35 1.15 11.70
N ALA A 97 -1.26 1.32 10.95
CA ALA A 97 -0.58 0.21 10.29
C ALA A 97 -0.10 -0.84 11.31
N ARG A 98 0.45 -0.40 12.43
CA ARG A 98 0.90 -1.29 13.50
C ARG A 98 -0.27 -2.09 14.10
N ILE A 99 -1.38 -1.42 14.35
CA ILE A 99 -2.59 -2.07 14.89
C ILE A 99 -3.12 -3.12 13.90
N ILE A 100 -3.19 -2.77 12.63
CA ILE A 100 -3.65 -3.71 11.59
C ILE A 100 -2.73 -4.93 11.51
N HIS A 101 -1.42 -4.73 11.56
CA HIS A 101 -0.46 -5.83 11.59
C HIS A 101 -0.70 -6.79 12.76
N GLU A 102 -0.91 -6.26 13.95
CA GLU A 102 -1.16 -7.06 15.14
C GLU A 102 -2.44 -7.90 14.99
N ILE A 103 -3.49 -7.30 14.43
CA ILE A 103 -4.77 -7.99 14.20
C ILE A 103 -4.62 -9.11 13.15
N LEU A 104 -3.86 -8.87 12.10
CA LEU A 104 -3.70 -9.81 10.98
C LEU A 104 -2.78 -10.99 11.30
N GLN A 105 -1.87 -10.88 12.26
CA GLN A 105 -0.89 -11.92 12.56
C GLN A 105 -1.53 -13.30 12.80
N PRO A 106 -2.50 -13.44 13.72
CA PRO A 106 -3.13 -14.75 13.93
C PRO A 106 -3.90 -15.23 12.70
N LEU A 107 -4.50 -14.32 11.96
CA LEU A 107 -5.30 -14.64 10.77
C LEU A 107 -4.43 -15.23 9.67
N GLN A 108 -3.25 -14.69 9.46
CA GLN A 108 -2.33 -15.15 8.41
C GLN A 108 -1.82 -16.57 8.65
N ARG A 109 -1.86 -17.05 9.88
CA ARG A 109 -1.49 -18.44 10.20
C ARG A 109 -2.56 -19.44 9.77
N CYS A 110 -3.78 -18.97 9.54
CA CYS A 110 -4.93 -19.80 9.20
C CYS A 110 -5.23 -19.87 7.70
N ILE A 111 -4.54 -19.05 6.92
CA ILE A 111 -4.85 -18.93 5.48
C ILE A 111 -3.77 -19.65 4.63
#